data_082c7246cadcc95f4127ce22352e7bb2
#
_entry.id   082c7246cadcc95f4127ce22352e7bb2
#
_cell.length_a   1.000
_cell.length_b   1.000
_cell.length_c   1.000
_cell.angle_alpha   90.00
_cell.angle_beta   90.00
_cell.angle_gamma   90.00
#
_symmetry.space_group_name_H-M   'P 1'
#
loop_
_entity.id
_entity.type
_entity.pdbx_description
1 polymer ?
#
loop_
_entity_poly.entity_id
_entity_poly.type
_entity_poly.pdbx_seq_one_letter_code
_entity_poly.pdbx_strand_id
1 'polypeptide(L)'
;CLDKAIVMDEKVFRSEMDHCARNRAIAYLLQSKGILESDVEKSLELYTRMCSLSVTAESLAGLGLVLSNGGRHPETGERLIDKYAVQVAKTIMLTCGMYDGSGEFAVRVGIPSKSGVGGGILAVVEKRMGIGIYGPALNEKGNSIGGSHVLEYLSKELNLHMFAAEQ
;
A
#
# COMPACT_ATOMS: atom_id res chain seq x y z
N CYS A 1 9.75 -0.69 -7.18
CA CYS A 1 9.85 -2.07 -6.71
C CYS A 1 11.16 -2.69 -7.21
N LEU A 2 11.80 -3.50 -6.41
CA LEU A 2 13.07 -4.18 -6.77
C LEU A 2 12.84 -5.51 -7.51
N ASP A 3 11.60 -5.89 -7.72
CA ASP A 3 11.20 -7.12 -8.38
C ASP A 3 10.85 -6.87 -9.86
N LYS A 4 11.58 -7.53 -10.76
CA LYS A 4 11.37 -7.46 -12.22
C LYS A 4 10.37 -8.50 -12.74
N ALA A 5 9.91 -9.42 -11.89
CA ALA A 5 9.00 -10.50 -12.25
C ALA A 5 7.51 -10.11 -12.06
N ILE A 6 7.23 -8.90 -11.60
CA ILE A 6 5.86 -8.41 -11.42
C ILE A 6 5.16 -8.32 -12.77
N VAL A 7 4.02 -8.99 -12.86
CA VAL A 7 3.13 -8.97 -14.02
C VAL A 7 1.70 -8.66 -13.59
N MET A 8 0.90 -8.17 -14.52
CA MET A 8 -0.52 -7.97 -14.29
C MET A 8 -1.26 -9.30 -14.45
N ASP A 9 -2.17 -9.60 -13.53
CA ASP A 9 -3.09 -10.73 -13.64
C ASP A 9 -4.34 -10.31 -14.46
N GLU A 10 -4.42 -10.81 -15.69
CA GLU A 10 -5.50 -10.50 -16.62
C GLU A 10 -6.89 -10.97 -16.12
N LYS A 11 -6.96 -12.05 -15.34
CA LYS A 11 -8.23 -12.55 -14.80
C LYS A 11 -8.73 -11.63 -13.69
N VAL A 12 -7.84 -11.21 -12.80
CA VAL A 12 -8.14 -10.23 -11.76
C VAL A 12 -8.55 -8.92 -12.39
N PHE A 13 -7.79 -8.41 -13.36
CA PHE A 13 -8.10 -7.17 -14.07
C PHE A 13 -9.53 -7.18 -14.68
N ARG A 14 -9.88 -8.24 -15.41
CA ARG A 14 -11.23 -8.35 -16.01
C ARG A 14 -12.31 -8.41 -14.94
N SER A 15 -12.13 -9.23 -13.92
CA SER A 15 -13.08 -9.34 -12.81
C SER A 15 -13.30 -8.00 -12.10
N GLU A 16 -12.22 -7.26 -11.82
CA GLU A 16 -12.29 -5.94 -11.19
C GLU A 16 -13.00 -4.91 -12.10
N MET A 17 -12.71 -4.91 -13.40
CA MET A 17 -13.40 -4.03 -14.36
C MET A 17 -14.91 -4.30 -14.46
N ASP A 18 -15.31 -5.58 -14.43
CA ASP A 18 -16.72 -5.98 -14.46
C ASP A 18 -17.47 -5.55 -13.19
N HIS A 19 -16.78 -5.43 -12.06
CA HIS A 19 -17.37 -5.11 -10.74
C HIS A 19 -17.01 -3.70 -10.23
N CYS A 20 -16.47 -2.81 -11.06
CA CYS A 20 -15.95 -1.51 -10.66
C CYS A 20 -17.00 -0.38 -10.50
N ALA A 21 -18.28 -0.68 -10.39
CA ALA A 21 -19.35 0.33 -10.34
C ALA A 21 -19.13 1.42 -9.29
N ARG A 22 -18.66 1.04 -8.08
CA ARG A 22 -18.35 2.00 -7.00
C ARG A 22 -17.18 2.91 -7.39
N ASN A 23 -16.10 2.35 -7.92
CA ASN A 23 -14.93 3.13 -8.35
C ASN A 23 -15.28 4.06 -9.51
N ARG A 24 -16.12 3.60 -10.43
CA ARG A 24 -16.64 4.41 -11.55
C ARG A 24 -17.46 5.60 -11.04
N ALA A 25 -18.35 5.38 -10.08
CA ALA A 25 -19.13 6.46 -9.46
C ALA A 25 -18.23 7.50 -8.79
N ILE A 26 -17.19 7.06 -8.07
CA ILE A 26 -16.19 7.96 -7.45
C ILE A 26 -15.43 8.74 -8.52
N ALA A 27 -15.00 8.10 -9.61
CA ALA A 27 -14.28 8.77 -10.69
C ALA A 27 -15.12 9.86 -11.37
N TYR A 28 -16.41 9.60 -11.66
CA TYR A 28 -17.31 10.63 -12.17
C TYR A 28 -17.55 11.76 -11.17
N LEU A 29 -17.63 11.46 -9.86
CA LEU A 29 -17.73 12.49 -8.83
C LEU A 29 -16.48 13.39 -8.82
N LEU A 30 -15.29 12.80 -8.90
CA LEU A 30 -14.03 13.55 -8.98
C LEU A 30 -13.97 14.42 -10.25
N GLN A 31 -14.43 13.90 -11.38
CA GLN A 31 -14.52 14.66 -12.63
C GLN A 31 -15.49 15.84 -12.50
N SER A 32 -16.67 15.64 -11.89
CA SER A 32 -17.65 16.71 -11.68
C SER A 32 -17.16 17.84 -10.77
N LYS A 33 -16.12 17.58 -9.96
CA LYS A 33 -15.46 18.57 -9.10
C LYS A 33 -14.21 19.19 -9.73
N GLY A 34 -13.89 18.83 -10.99
CA GLY A 34 -12.68 19.31 -11.66
C GLY A 34 -11.37 18.77 -11.08
N ILE A 35 -11.43 17.69 -10.27
CA ILE A 35 -10.25 17.03 -9.69
C ILE A 35 -9.66 16.03 -10.68
N LEU A 36 -10.50 15.25 -11.35
CA LEU A 36 -10.11 14.35 -12.43
C LEU A 36 -10.33 15.06 -13.77
N GLU A 37 -9.26 15.45 -14.42
CA GLU A 37 -9.31 16.16 -15.71
C GLU A 37 -9.29 15.22 -16.92
N SER A 38 -8.83 13.98 -16.71
CA SER A 38 -8.74 12.95 -17.75
C SER A 38 -10.07 12.21 -17.96
N ASP A 39 -10.13 11.43 -19.04
CA ASP A 39 -11.25 10.53 -19.32
C ASP A 39 -11.43 9.52 -18.19
N VAL A 40 -12.68 9.39 -17.71
CA VAL A 40 -13.01 8.55 -16.53
C VAL A 40 -12.73 7.09 -16.80
N GLU A 41 -13.12 6.56 -17.95
CA GLU A 41 -12.96 5.12 -18.25
C GLU A 41 -11.47 4.76 -18.43
N LYS A 42 -10.68 5.61 -19.06
CA LYS A 42 -9.23 5.41 -19.19
C LYS A 42 -8.53 5.47 -17.83
N SER A 43 -8.93 6.39 -16.98
CA SER A 43 -8.38 6.53 -15.62
C SER A 43 -8.72 5.31 -14.78
N LEU A 44 -9.96 4.82 -14.88
CA LEU A 44 -10.42 3.64 -14.19
C LEU A 44 -9.69 2.37 -14.67
N GLU A 45 -9.50 2.24 -15.99
CA GLU A 45 -8.73 1.14 -16.57
C GLU A 45 -7.29 1.14 -16.04
N LEU A 46 -6.60 2.29 -16.06
CA LEU A 46 -5.23 2.42 -15.55
C LEU A 46 -5.16 2.04 -14.06
N TYR A 47 -6.09 2.58 -13.26
CA TYR A 47 -6.19 2.28 -11.84
C TYR A 47 -6.38 0.77 -11.60
N THR A 48 -7.29 0.14 -12.33
CA THR A 48 -7.59 -1.30 -12.18
C THR A 48 -6.40 -2.16 -12.61
N ARG A 49 -5.69 -1.79 -13.69
CA ARG A 49 -4.43 -2.47 -14.10
C ARG A 49 -3.39 -2.43 -12.98
N MET A 50 -3.21 -1.29 -12.34
CA MET A 50 -2.27 -1.16 -11.20
C MET A 50 -2.71 -2.00 -10.00
N CYS A 51 -4.00 -2.08 -9.71
CA CYS A 51 -4.54 -2.90 -8.63
C CYS A 51 -4.47 -4.42 -8.92
N SER A 52 -4.28 -4.81 -10.17
CA SER A 52 -4.22 -6.21 -10.62
C SER A 52 -2.79 -6.73 -10.80
N LEU A 53 -1.78 -6.02 -10.30
CA LEU A 53 -0.41 -6.49 -10.31
C LEU A 53 -0.25 -7.66 -9.34
N SER A 54 0.29 -8.78 -9.86
CA SER A 54 0.63 -9.96 -9.05
C SER A 54 1.97 -9.72 -8.36
N VAL A 55 1.96 -9.72 -7.03
CA VAL A 55 3.14 -9.43 -6.21
C VAL A 55 3.31 -10.48 -5.12
N THR A 56 4.54 -10.70 -4.67
CA THR A 56 4.87 -11.52 -3.51
C THR A 56 5.02 -10.65 -2.26
N ALA A 57 5.06 -11.28 -1.08
CA ALA A 57 5.43 -10.58 0.15
C ALA A 57 6.84 -9.96 0.06
N GLU A 58 7.76 -10.64 -0.62
CA GLU A 58 9.12 -10.13 -0.89
C GLU A 58 9.09 -8.89 -1.80
N SER A 59 8.28 -8.89 -2.88
CA SER A 59 8.10 -7.73 -3.75
C SER A 59 7.59 -6.52 -2.97
N LEU A 60 6.61 -6.74 -2.05
CA LEU A 60 6.08 -5.70 -1.19
C LEU A 60 7.16 -5.19 -0.22
N ALA A 61 7.93 -6.09 0.41
CA ALA A 61 9.04 -5.71 1.29
C ALA A 61 10.09 -4.88 0.54
N GLY A 62 10.43 -5.26 -0.71
CA GLY A 62 11.36 -4.52 -1.56
C GLY A 62 10.88 -3.09 -1.86
N LEU A 63 9.58 -2.92 -2.18
CA LEU A 63 9.00 -1.59 -2.34
C LEU A 63 9.04 -0.80 -1.02
N GLY A 64 8.70 -1.45 0.09
CA GLY A 64 8.78 -0.86 1.43
C GLY A 64 10.19 -0.40 1.77
N LEU A 65 11.20 -1.17 1.40
CA LEU A 65 12.61 -0.83 1.62
C LEU A 65 13.02 0.42 0.81
N VAL A 66 12.59 0.53 -0.46
CA VAL A 66 12.82 1.76 -1.26
C VAL A 66 12.15 2.97 -0.61
N LEU A 67 10.91 2.83 -0.14
CA LEU A 67 10.19 3.92 0.53
C LEU A 67 10.86 4.29 1.87
N SER A 68 11.32 3.31 2.65
CA SER A 68 12.03 3.54 3.92
C SER A 68 13.37 4.25 3.72
N ASN A 69 14.01 4.02 2.56
CA ASN A 69 15.26 4.68 2.15
C ASN A 69 15.02 5.99 1.37
N GLY A 70 13.88 6.63 1.58
CA GLY A 70 13.55 7.93 0.98
C GLY A 70 13.44 7.91 -0.55
N GLY A 71 13.06 6.78 -1.14
CA GLY A 71 12.90 6.60 -2.59
C GLY A 71 14.19 6.26 -3.34
N ARG A 72 15.22 5.81 -2.64
CA ARG A 72 16.49 5.38 -3.23
C ARG A 72 16.62 3.86 -3.26
N HIS A 73 17.28 3.35 -4.29
CA HIS A 73 17.70 1.96 -4.35
C HIS A 73 18.62 1.66 -3.16
N PRO A 74 18.38 0.60 -2.38
CA PRO A 74 19.13 0.36 -1.14
C PRO A 74 20.62 0.08 -1.35
N GLU A 75 21.01 -0.54 -2.47
CA GLU A 75 22.41 -0.90 -2.76
C GLU A 75 23.12 0.19 -3.58
N THR A 76 22.50 0.70 -4.64
CA THR A 76 23.14 1.63 -5.57
C THR A 76 23.03 3.10 -5.17
N GLY A 77 22.08 3.43 -4.28
CA GLY A 77 21.76 4.81 -3.90
C GLY A 77 21.04 5.61 -4.99
N GLU A 78 20.76 5.00 -6.15
CA GLU A 78 20.03 5.63 -7.25
C GLU A 78 18.64 6.09 -6.79
N ARG A 79 18.21 7.28 -7.20
CA ARG A 79 16.86 7.78 -6.90
C ARG A 79 15.85 7.16 -7.85
N LEU A 80 14.97 6.33 -7.31
CA LEU A 80 13.90 5.66 -8.03
C LEU A 80 12.56 6.39 -7.93
N ILE A 81 12.32 7.06 -6.78
CA ILE A 81 11.07 7.78 -6.51
C ILE A 81 11.43 9.17 -5.96
N ASP A 82 10.74 10.20 -6.41
CA ASP A 82 10.92 11.55 -5.89
C ASP A 82 10.70 11.63 -4.37
N LYS A 83 11.50 12.46 -3.68
CA LYS A 83 11.47 12.57 -2.23
C LYS A 83 10.10 13.03 -1.70
N TYR A 84 9.47 13.99 -2.38
CA TYR A 84 8.17 14.51 -1.99
C TYR A 84 7.08 13.45 -2.23
N ALA A 85 7.14 12.72 -3.35
CA ALA A 85 6.22 11.60 -3.62
C ALA A 85 6.31 10.50 -2.54
N VAL A 86 7.52 10.17 -2.07
CA VAL A 86 7.71 9.22 -0.94
C VAL A 86 7.07 9.75 0.34
N GLN A 87 7.24 11.03 0.66
CA GLN A 87 6.65 11.67 1.83
C GLN A 87 5.11 11.59 1.76
N VAL A 88 4.52 11.98 0.63
CA VAL A 88 3.07 11.91 0.40
C VAL A 88 2.57 10.48 0.51
N ALA A 89 3.24 9.52 -0.15
CA ALA A 89 2.85 8.11 -0.11
C ALA A 89 2.82 7.57 1.33
N LYS A 90 3.86 7.79 2.12
CA LYS A 90 3.91 7.34 3.53
C LYS A 90 2.84 8.02 4.39
N THR A 91 2.56 9.30 4.15
CA THR A 91 1.51 10.01 4.87
C THR A 91 0.12 9.43 4.56
N ILE A 92 -0.17 9.15 3.28
CA ILE A 92 -1.43 8.51 2.88
C ILE A 92 -1.51 7.08 3.40
N MET A 93 -0.41 6.32 3.37
CA MET A 93 -0.36 4.98 3.96
C MET A 93 -0.72 5.00 5.46
N LEU A 94 -0.25 6.00 6.21
CA LEU A 94 -0.58 6.15 7.62
C LEU A 94 -2.06 6.51 7.85
N THR A 95 -2.58 7.45 7.08
CA THR A 95 -3.92 8.04 7.33
C THR A 95 -5.07 7.27 6.69
N CYS A 96 -4.82 6.59 5.57
CA CYS A 96 -5.85 5.93 4.74
C CYS A 96 -5.46 4.51 4.28
N GLY A 97 -4.28 4.01 4.62
CA GLY A 97 -3.73 2.79 4.03
C GLY A 97 -4.41 1.49 4.47
N MET A 98 -5.10 1.50 5.62
CA MET A 98 -5.79 0.34 6.20
C MET A 98 -7.31 0.51 6.16
N TYR A 99 -7.84 1.14 5.11
CA TYR A 99 -9.26 1.44 4.95
C TYR A 99 -9.85 2.15 6.19
N ASP A 100 -11.08 1.81 6.60
CA ASP A 100 -11.73 2.38 7.78
C ASP A 100 -11.03 2.01 9.11
N GLY A 101 -10.02 1.13 9.06
CA GLY A 101 -9.19 0.74 10.20
C GLY A 101 -7.93 1.57 10.39
N SER A 102 -7.65 2.56 9.51
CA SER A 102 -6.35 3.26 9.50
C SER A 102 -6.01 3.96 10.81
N GLY A 103 -6.98 4.65 11.43
CA GLY A 103 -6.76 5.34 12.71
C GLY A 103 -6.44 4.38 13.86
N GLU A 104 -7.22 3.31 14.01
CA GLU A 104 -6.97 2.27 15.00
C GLU A 104 -5.62 1.59 14.78
N PHE A 105 -5.29 1.28 13.53
CA PHE A 105 -4.02 0.65 13.16
C PHE A 105 -2.82 1.58 13.46
N ALA A 106 -2.97 2.88 13.19
CA ALA A 106 -1.93 3.87 13.50
C ALA A 106 -1.65 3.96 15.02
N VAL A 107 -2.67 3.80 15.87
CA VAL A 107 -2.50 3.79 17.33
C VAL A 107 -1.86 2.49 17.82
N ARG A 108 -2.28 1.33 17.29
CA ARG A 108 -1.84 0.02 17.79
C ARG A 108 -0.50 -0.41 17.19
N VAL A 109 -0.26 -0.11 15.94
CA VAL A 109 0.92 -0.55 15.17
C VAL A 109 1.89 0.60 14.91
N GLY A 110 1.38 1.78 14.55
CA GLY A 110 2.16 3.00 14.34
C GLY A 110 3.19 2.91 13.21
N ILE A 111 2.97 2.05 12.22
CA ILE A 111 3.82 1.88 11.05
C ILE A 111 2.99 2.25 9.81
N PRO A 112 3.42 3.22 8.97
CA PRO A 112 2.76 3.50 7.70
C PRO A 112 2.58 2.23 6.87
N SER A 113 1.33 1.83 6.62
CA SER A 113 1.02 0.55 5.99
C SER A 113 -0.07 0.68 4.92
N LYS A 114 -0.03 -0.18 3.91
CA LYS A 114 -1.05 -0.28 2.87
C LYS A 114 -1.55 -1.70 2.73
N SER A 115 -2.85 -1.87 2.93
CA SER A 115 -3.55 -3.15 2.78
C SER A 115 -4.12 -3.29 1.36
N GLY A 116 -4.19 -4.53 0.89
CA GLY A 116 -4.90 -4.91 -0.33
C GLY A 116 -5.89 -6.04 -0.05
N VAL A 117 -7.04 -6.01 -0.72
CA VAL A 117 -8.08 -7.06 -0.58
C VAL A 117 -7.63 -8.44 -1.08
N GLY A 118 -6.50 -8.53 -1.75
CA GLY A 118 -5.83 -9.80 -2.04
C GLY A 118 -5.15 -10.44 -0.82
N GLY A 119 -5.14 -9.76 0.35
CA GLY A 119 -4.52 -10.25 1.59
C GLY A 119 -3.08 -9.78 1.83
N GLY A 120 -2.53 -8.95 0.94
CA GLY A 120 -1.20 -8.37 1.10
C GLY A 120 -1.21 -7.12 1.99
N ILE A 121 -0.16 -6.94 2.79
CA ILE A 121 0.12 -5.68 3.50
C ILE A 121 1.58 -5.29 3.24
N LEU A 122 1.77 -4.05 2.79
CA LEU A 122 3.05 -3.36 2.72
C LEU A 122 3.18 -2.44 3.94
N ALA A 123 4.26 -2.51 4.69
CA ALA A 123 4.57 -1.59 5.77
C ALA A 123 5.98 -0.99 5.62
N VAL A 124 6.15 0.25 6.08
CA VAL A 124 7.37 1.03 5.89
C VAL A 124 7.88 1.52 7.25
N VAL A 125 9.00 1.00 7.69
CA VAL A 125 9.71 1.47 8.89
C VAL A 125 10.84 2.39 8.45
N GLU A 126 10.71 3.67 8.76
CA GLU A 126 11.62 4.74 8.30
C GLU A 126 13.08 4.41 8.59
N LYS A 127 13.94 4.49 7.57
CA LYS A 127 15.40 4.23 7.63
C LYS A 127 15.81 2.88 8.19
N ARG A 128 14.87 1.93 8.32
CA ARG A 128 15.15 0.60 8.88
C ARG A 128 14.82 -0.52 7.92
N MET A 129 13.54 -0.64 7.49
CA MET A 129 13.11 -1.77 6.66
C MET A 129 11.78 -1.52 5.95
N GLY A 130 11.53 -2.30 4.90
CA GLY A 130 10.21 -2.56 4.36
C GLY A 130 9.73 -3.92 4.85
N ILE A 131 8.44 -4.03 5.14
CA ILE A 131 7.81 -5.29 5.55
C ILE A 131 6.70 -5.62 4.55
N GLY A 132 6.74 -6.82 3.98
CA GLY A 132 5.70 -7.37 3.15
C GLY A 132 5.11 -8.60 3.80
N ILE A 133 3.78 -8.64 3.92
CA ILE A 133 3.06 -9.76 4.55
C ILE A 133 1.93 -10.21 3.62
N TYR A 134 1.67 -11.50 3.59
CA TYR A 134 0.52 -12.08 2.92
C TYR A 134 -0.27 -12.96 3.90
N GLY A 135 -1.58 -12.71 3.99
CA GLY A 135 -2.53 -13.52 4.75
C GLY A 135 -3.92 -13.36 4.14
N PRO A 136 -4.48 -14.42 3.51
CA PRO A 136 -5.69 -14.31 2.68
C PRO A 136 -6.99 -14.07 3.46
N ALA A 137 -7.03 -14.40 4.77
CA ALA A 137 -8.21 -14.16 5.59
C ALA A 137 -8.34 -12.66 5.92
N LEU A 138 -9.47 -12.06 5.52
CA LEU A 138 -9.76 -10.64 5.70
C LEU A 138 -10.78 -10.43 6.82
N ASN A 139 -10.65 -9.31 7.52
CA ASN A 139 -11.69 -8.82 8.43
C ASN A 139 -12.79 -8.06 7.65
N GLU A 140 -13.82 -7.59 8.35
CA GLU A 140 -14.95 -6.85 7.77
C GLU A 140 -14.52 -5.56 7.05
N LYS A 141 -13.38 -4.96 7.42
CA LYS A 141 -12.80 -3.76 6.80
C LYS A 141 -11.96 -4.08 5.56
N GLY A 142 -11.73 -5.37 5.22
CA GLY A 142 -10.94 -5.80 4.07
C GLY A 142 -9.43 -5.92 4.34
N ASN A 143 -9.01 -5.89 5.60
CA ASN A 143 -7.60 -6.04 5.99
C ASN A 143 -7.27 -7.48 6.36
N SER A 144 -6.07 -7.94 6.01
CA SER A 144 -5.55 -9.24 6.43
C SER A 144 -5.52 -9.35 7.97
N ILE A 145 -6.23 -10.32 8.51
CA ILE A 145 -6.28 -10.57 9.96
C ILE A 145 -4.90 -10.99 10.46
N GLY A 146 -4.34 -12.04 9.88
CA GLY A 146 -3.01 -12.54 10.26
C GLY A 146 -1.91 -11.51 10.03
N GLY A 147 -1.94 -10.80 8.90
CA GLY A 147 -0.98 -9.75 8.59
C GLY A 147 -1.01 -8.60 9.59
N SER A 148 -2.19 -8.18 10.02
CA SER A 148 -2.35 -7.12 11.03
C SER A 148 -1.80 -7.55 12.39
N HIS A 149 -2.06 -8.77 12.83
CA HIS A 149 -1.53 -9.31 14.10
C HIS A 149 0.00 -9.44 14.07
N VAL A 150 0.57 -9.90 12.95
CA VAL A 150 2.03 -9.98 12.80
C VAL A 150 2.66 -8.59 12.86
N LEU A 151 2.08 -7.59 12.19
CA LEU A 151 2.60 -6.21 12.24
C LEU A 151 2.50 -5.61 13.65
N GLU A 152 1.41 -5.85 14.37
CA GLU A 152 1.26 -5.42 15.76
C GLU A 152 2.32 -6.06 16.67
N TYR A 153 2.53 -7.37 16.52
CA TYR A 153 3.56 -8.10 17.26
C TYR A 153 4.96 -7.54 16.95
N LEU A 154 5.31 -7.42 15.66
CA LEU A 154 6.63 -6.89 15.26
C LEU A 154 6.83 -5.44 15.72
N SER A 155 5.79 -4.60 15.64
CA SER A 155 5.87 -3.22 16.10
C SER A 155 6.24 -3.14 17.57
N LYS A 156 5.61 -3.97 18.39
CA LYS A 156 5.83 -4.03 19.83
C LYS A 156 7.21 -4.61 20.17
N GLU A 157 7.54 -5.79 19.65
CA GLU A 157 8.76 -6.51 20.00
C GLU A 157 10.03 -5.82 19.50
N LEU A 158 9.96 -5.16 18.35
CA LEU A 158 11.11 -4.49 17.72
C LEU A 158 11.09 -2.96 17.87
N ASN A 159 10.17 -2.43 18.69
CA ASN A 159 9.99 -0.99 18.93
C ASN A 159 9.92 -0.19 17.61
N LEU A 160 8.98 -0.59 16.70
CA LEU A 160 8.88 -0.01 15.37
C LEU A 160 7.82 1.09 15.26
N HIS A 161 7.04 1.34 16.30
CA HIS A 161 6.04 2.39 16.30
C HIS A 161 6.71 3.75 16.10
N MET A 162 6.19 4.58 15.16
CA MET A 162 6.81 5.86 14.79
C MET A 162 6.98 6.86 15.96
N PHE A 163 6.21 6.68 17.00
CA PHE A 163 6.28 7.46 18.25
C PHE A 163 6.78 6.63 19.43
N ALA A 164 7.46 5.50 19.16
CA ALA A 164 8.08 4.73 20.24
C ALA A 164 9.12 5.60 20.95
N ALA A 165 9.12 5.54 22.28
CA ALA A 165 10.16 6.20 23.07
C ALA A 165 11.52 5.56 22.77
N GLU A 166 12.55 6.37 22.61
CA GLU A 166 13.93 5.89 22.59
C GLU A 166 14.22 5.19 23.93
N GLN A 167 14.70 3.95 23.83
CA GLN A 167 15.13 3.18 25.01
C GLN A 167 16.56 3.53 25.37
#